data_bf89b62a129c0949a0e2a79fee2c5064
#
_entry.id   bf89b62a129c0949a0e2a79fee2c5064
#
_cell.length_a   1.000
_cell.length_b   1.000
_cell.length_c   1.000
_cell.angle_alpha   90.00
_cell.angle_beta   90.00
_cell.angle_gamma   90.00
#
_symmetry.space_group_name_H-M   'P 1'
#
loop_
_entity.id
_entity.type
_entity.pdbx_description
1 polymer ?
#
loop_
_entity_poly.entity_id
_entity_poly.type
_entity_poly.pdbx_seq_one_letter_code
_entity_poly.pdbx_strand_id
1 'polypeptide(L)'
;MTTDLDPRPEGASPRLAFVASDRPEAQSARRELSARYGGVTEDEADVIVSLGGDGQMLETLHANLRRGTPVFGMNRGSVGFLMNDYAEDGLLERIAQAERTVIHPLQMDAWSETGAVQTGLALNEVSLLRQTRQSAKLRISIDGKVRLEELICDGCLVATPAGSTAYNLSAHGPIIPLDACILALTPISAFRPRRWRGALLSHGARVRFEVLEPDKRPVSATADGFEVRRVARVDVFERRDLQLTMLFDAGRSFDERVLAEQFAG
;
A
#
# COMPACT_ATOMS: atom_id res chain seq x y z
N MET A 1 -27.99 7.88 -3.64
CA MET A 1 -28.23 9.22 -4.19
C MET A 1 -26.95 9.59 -4.93
N THR A 2 -26.92 9.33 -6.22
CA THR A 2 -25.86 9.74 -7.15
C THR A 2 -26.04 11.24 -7.37
N THR A 3 -25.13 12.06 -6.86
CA THR A 3 -25.03 13.46 -7.23
C THR A 3 -24.58 13.50 -8.69
N ASP A 4 -25.53 13.83 -9.58
CA ASP A 4 -25.26 14.27 -10.93
C ASP A 4 -24.37 15.52 -10.85
N LEU A 5 -23.07 15.34 -11.05
CA LEU A 5 -22.16 16.44 -11.32
C LEU A 5 -22.42 16.84 -12.77
N ASP A 6 -22.88 18.07 -12.95
CA ASP A 6 -23.11 18.75 -14.24
C ASP A 6 -21.93 18.50 -15.19
N PRO A 7 -22.14 18.01 -16.41
CA PRO A 7 -21.05 17.73 -17.36
C PRO A 7 -20.34 19.05 -17.70
N ARG A 8 -19.06 19.12 -17.30
CA ARG A 8 -18.23 20.29 -17.61
C ARG A 8 -18.00 20.44 -19.10
N PRO A 9 -17.75 21.65 -19.58
CA PRO A 9 -17.38 21.88 -20.97
C PRO A 9 -16.08 21.10 -21.30
N GLU A 10 -16.07 20.43 -22.43
CA GLU A 10 -14.88 19.76 -22.96
C GLU A 10 -13.73 20.78 -23.06
N GLY A 11 -12.60 20.49 -22.40
CA GLY A 11 -11.41 21.34 -22.38
C GLY A 11 -11.17 22.12 -21.08
N ALA A 12 -12.01 21.98 -20.05
CA ALA A 12 -11.73 22.61 -18.74
C ALA A 12 -10.54 21.94 -18.05
N SER A 13 -9.58 22.75 -17.55
CA SER A 13 -8.47 22.25 -16.73
C SER A 13 -8.97 21.52 -15.48
N PRO A 14 -8.30 20.42 -15.05
CA PRO A 14 -8.70 19.69 -13.86
C PRO A 14 -8.54 20.57 -12.60
N ARG A 15 -9.48 20.44 -11.66
CA ARG A 15 -9.38 21.06 -10.34
C ARG A 15 -8.40 20.25 -9.49
N LEU A 16 -7.44 20.94 -8.89
CA LEU A 16 -6.38 20.34 -8.12
C LEU A 16 -6.57 20.59 -6.62
N ALA A 17 -6.46 19.55 -5.79
CA ALA A 17 -6.23 19.70 -4.37
C ALA A 17 -4.74 19.43 -4.09
N PHE A 18 -4.14 20.22 -3.19
CA PHE A 18 -2.74 20.05 -2.80
C PHE A 18 -2.66 19.62 -1.33
N VAL A 19 -2.09 18.43 -1.10
CA VAL A 19 -1.78 17.90 0.23
C VAL A 19 -0.26 17.79 0.39
N ALA A 20 0.25 17.95 1.60
CA ALA A 20 1.69 17.96 1.84
C ALA A 20 2.04 17.41 3.22
N SER A 21 3.16 16.71 3.29
CA SER A 21 3.73 16.31 4.58
C SER A 21 4.10 17.54 5.43
N ASP A 22 4.35 17.33 6.71
CA ASP A 22 4.72 18.42 7.66
C ASP A 22 6.11 19.00 7.40
N ARG A 23 6.87 18.48 6.45
CA ARG A 23 8.21 19.00 6.11
C ARG A 23 8.11 20.41 5.53
N PRO A 24 9.01 21.34 5.96
CA PRO A 24 8.99 22.73 5.49
C PRO A 24 9.00 22.89 3.97
N GLU A 25 9.78 22.06 3.27
CA GLU A 25 9.92 22.07 1.82
C GLU A 25 8.60 21.64 1.11
N ALA A 26 7.91 20.65 1.66
CA ALA A 26 6.62 20.20 1.14
C ALA A 26 5.53 21.25 1.36
N GLN A 27 5.52 21.87 2.53
CA GLN A 27 4.58 22.95 2.85
C GLN A 27 4.84 24.22 2.02
N SER A 28 6.11 24.55 1.70
CA SER A 28 6.43 25.64 0.78
C SER A 28 5.90 25.35 -0.61
N ALA A 29 6.23 24.17 -1.14
CA ALA A 29 5.74 23.72 -2.45
C ALA A 29 4.21 23.75 -2.54
N ARG A 30 3.50 23.34 -1.49
CA ARG A 30 2.03 23.42 -1.44
C ARG A 30 1.53 24.85 -1.61
N ARG A 31 2.12 25.83 -0.91
CA ARG A 31 1.73 27.24 -1.01
C ARG A 31 1.99 27.78 -2.42
N GLU A 32 3.16 27.52 -2.98
CA GLU A 32 3.59 27.96 -4.30
C GLU A 32 2.68 27.42 -5.41
N LEU A 33 2.44 26.10 -5.39
CA LEU A 33 1.58 25.45 -6.38
C LEU A 33 0.11 25.86 -6.24
N SER A 34 -0.40 25.99 -5.00
CA SER A 34 -1.78 26.48 -4.77
C SER A 34 -1.96 27.92 -5.24
N ALA A 35 -0.95 28.79 -5.07
CA ALA A 35 -0.99 30.16 -5.58
C ALA A 35 -0.97 30.22 -7.12
N ARG A 36 -0.25 29.29 -7.77
CA ARG A 36 -0.05 29.27 -9.22
C ARG A 36 -1.20 28.60 -9.99
N TYR A 37 -1.70 27.46 -9.50
CA TYR A 37 -2.68 26.64 -10.21
C TYR A 37 -4.10 26.74 -9.61
N GLY A 38 -4.26 27.47 -8.51
CA GLY A 38 -5.47 27.44 -7.72
C GLY A 38 -5.58 26.13 -6.95
N GLY A 39 -6.24 26.13 -5.79
CA GLY A 39 -6.46 24.94 -4.98
C GLY A 39 -7.91 24.84 -4.59
N VAL A 40 -8.49 23.64 -4.68
CA VAL A 40 -9.79 23.30 -4.14
C VAL A 40 -9.65 22.33 -2.96
N THR A 41 -10.74 22.05 -2.27
CA THR A 41 -10.75 20.98 -1.26
C THR A 41 -10.61 19.61 -1.92
N GLU A 42 -10.14 18.59 -1.17
CA GLU A 42 -10.00 17.23 -1.69
C GLU A 42 -11.35 16.65 -2.17
N ASP A 43 -12.48 17.10 -1.57
CA ASP A 43 -13.83 16.67 -1.98
C ASP A 43 -14.24 17.22 -3.35
N GLU A 44 -13.69 18.34 -3.77
CA GLU A 44 -14.01 19.02 -5.04
C GLU A 44 -13.00 18.70 -6.14
N ALA A 45 -11.88 18.06 -5.78
CA ALA A 45 -10.77 17.85 -6.69
C ALA A 45 -11.04 16.75 -7.72
N ASP A 46 -10.51 16.96 -8.93
CA ASP A 46 -10.43 15.96 -9.99
C ASP A 46 -9.12 15.17 -9.89
N VAL A 47 -8.08 15.79 -9.33
CA VAL A 47 -6.78 15.19 -9.03
C VAL A 47 -6.26 15.74 -7.71
N ILE A 48 -5.73 14.87 -6.87
CA ILE A 48 -5.02 15.25 -5.64
C ILE A 48 -3.52 15.25 -5.96
N VAL A 49 -2.84 16.36 -5.70
CA VAL A 49 -1.39 16.48 -5.80
C VAL A 49 -0.78 16.30 -4.41
N SER A 50 -0.08 15.19 -4.21
CA SER A 50 0.54 14.83 -2.93
C SER A 50 2.02 15.22 -2.93
N LEU A 51 2.44 16.04 -1.96
CA LEU A 51 3.79 16.62 -1.84
C LEU A 51 4.52 16.04 -0.63
N GLY A 52 5.55 15.24 -0.87
CA GLY A 52 6.27 14.59 0.23
C GLY A 52 7.15 13.46 -0.25
N GLY A 53 7.17 12.35 0.48
CA GLY A 53 7.75 11.07 0.11
C GLY A 53 6.69 9.98 0.05
N ASP A 54 7.10 8.71 -0.07
CA ASP A 54 6.19 7.56 -0.18
C ASP A 54 5.20 7.46 0.99
N GLY A 55 5.63 7.78 2.22
CA GLY A 55 4.74 7.83 3.38
C GLY A 55 3.57 8.81 3.20
N GLN A 56 3.85 10.02 2.69
CA GLN A 56 2.80 11.00 2.38
C GLN A 56 1.87 10.52 1.27
N MET A 57 2.42 9.84 0.27
CA MET A 57 1.61 9.24 -0.80
C MET A 57 0.66 8.18 -0.24
N LEU A 58 1.15 7.28 0.59
CA LEU A 58 0.33 6.26 1.24
C LEU A 58 -0.78 6.87 2.11
N GLU A 59 -0.46 7.88 2.93
CA GLU A 59 -1.46 8.61 3.74
C GLU A 59 -2.53 9.24 2.86
N THR A 60 -2.14 9.90 1.77
CA THR A 60 -3.07 10.51 0.80
C THR A 60 -3.96 9.45 0.16
N LEU A 61 -3.40 8.33 -0.27
CA LEU A 61 -4.15 7.23 -0.86
C LEU A 61 -5.13 6.59 0.15
N HIS A 62 -4.71 6.39 1.40
CA HIS A 62 -5.58 5.88 2.48
C HIS A 62 -6.75 6.82 2.77
N ALA A 63 -6.51 8.12 2.88
CA ALA A 63 -7.55 9.12 3.08
C ALA A 63 -8.57 9.15 1.91
N ASN A 64 -8.09 8.83 0.71
CA ASN A 64 -8.86 8.88 -0.54
C ASN A 64 -9.52 7.54 -0.94
N LEU A 65 -9.38 6.48 -0.16
CA LEU A 65 -9.88 5.12 -0.47
C LEU A 65 -11.35 5.06 -0.89
N ARG A 66 -12.20 5.92 -0.33
CA ARG A 66 -13.63 5.93 -0.63
C ARG A 66 -14.01 6.77 -1.84
N ARG A 67 -13.20 7.79 -2.17
CA ARG A 67 -13.46 8.70 -3.29
C ARG A 67 -12.88 8.16 -4.58
N GLY A 68 -11.69 7.55 -4.52
CA GLY A 68 -10.98 7.06 -5.68
C GLY A 68 -10.45 8.15 -6.60
N THR A 69 -10.34 9.42 -6.11
CA THR A 69 -9.76 10.53 -6.87
C THR A 69 -8.32 10.19 -7.24
N PRO A 70 -7.90 10.33 -8.52
CA PRO A 70 -6.52 10.07 -8.92
C PRO A 70 -5.52 10.93 -8.14
N VAL A 71 -4.38 10.34 -7.76
CA VAL A 71 -3.33 11.02 -6.99
C VAL A 71 -2.06 11.15 -7.82
N PHE A 72 -1.54 12.38 -7.94
CA PHE A 72 -0.27 12.71 -8.56
C PHE A 72 0.73 13.08 -7.46
N GLY A 73 1.66 12.18 -7.13
CA GLY A 73 2.67 12.44 -6.11
C GLY A 73 3.87 13.19 -6.68
N MET A 74 4.38 14.21 -5.97
CA MET A 74 5.66 14.86 -6.29
C MET A 74 6.60 14.84 -5.09
N ASN A 75 7.84 14.42 -5.33
CA ASN A 75 8.82 14.21 -4.27
C ASN A 75 9.33 15.53 -3.68
N ARG A 76 9.12 15.71 -2.36
CA ARG A 76 9.71 16.77 -1.53
C ARG A 76 10.38 16.18 -0.28
N GLY A 77 11.08 15.07 -0.47
CA GLY A 77 11.77 14.34 0.58
C GLY A 77 12.90 13.47 0.03
N SER A 78 13.17 12.34 0.69
CA SER A 78 14.05 11.30 0.15
C SER A 78 13.42 10.64 -1.08
N VAL A 79 14.27 10.14 -1.98
CA VAL A 79 13.81 9.42 -3.18
C VAL A 79 12.92 8.25 -2.76
N GLY A 80 11.77 8.13 -3.43
CA GLY A 80 10.78 7.07 -3.18
C GLY A 80 10.24 6.49 -4.48
N PHE A 81 9.55 5.37 -4.39
CA PHE A 81 9.00 4.65 -5.54
C PHE A 81 7.69 5.24 -6.05
N LEU A 82 6.91 5.86 -5.16
CA LEU A 82 5.54 6.28 -5.45
C LEU A 82 5.42 7.74 -5.94
N MET A 83 6.53 8.48 -5.99
CA MET A 83 6.53 9.93 -6.26
C MET A 83 7.17 10.26 -7.60
N ASN A 84 6.60 11.21 -8.34
CA ASN A 84 7.23 11.86 -9.48
C ASN A 84 8.29 12.88 -9.04
N ASP A 85 9.16 13.31 -9.95
CA ASP A 85 10.08 14.40 -9.68
C ASP A 85 9.30 15.71 -9.46
N TYR A 86 9.80 16.53 -8.53
CA TYR A 86 9.21 17.84 -8.28
C TYR A 86 9.55 18.80 -9.42
N ALA A 87 8.53 19.45 -9.95
CA ALA A 87 8.64 20.60 -10.83
C ALA A 87 7.41 21.49 -10.66
N GLU A 88 7.62 22.80 -10.63
CA GLU A 88 6.55 23.79 -10.49
C GLU A 88 5.85 24.08 -11.80
N ASP A 89 6.60 23.98 -12.90
CA ASP A 89 6.12 24.29 -14.25
C ASP A 89 5.48 23.06 -14.91
N GLY A 90 4.50 23.30 -15.78
CA GLY A 90 3.91 22.27 -16.64
C GLY A 90 3.08 21.23 -15.91
N LEU A 91 2.58 21.50 -14.68
CA LEU A 91 1.86 20.50 -13.87
C LEU A 91 0.58 19.99 -14.56
N LEU A 92 -0.19 20.89 -15.20
CA LEU A 92 -1.43 20.49 -15.88
C LEU A 92 -1.15 19.59 -17.09
N GLU A 93 -0.13 19.90 -17.86
CA GLU A 93 0.34 19.12 -19.01
C GLU A 93 0.84 17.74 -18.55
N ARG A 94 1.63 17.69 -17.48
CA ARG A 94 2.12 16.44 -16.89
C ARG A 94 0.95 15.54 -16.43
N ILE A 95 -0.02 16.11 -15.74
CA ILE A 95 -1.22 15.38 -15.28
C ILE A 95 -2.05 14.88 -16.47
N ALA A 96 -2.21 15.72 -17.53
CA ALA A 96 -2.95 15.34 -18.73
C ALA A 96 -2.30 14.19 -19.51
N GLN A 97 -0.97 14.10 -19.48
CA GLN A 97 -0.17 13.06 -20.15
C GLN A 97 0.22 11.90 -19.24
N ALA A 98 -0.19 11.94 -17.96
CA ALA A 98 0.24 10.97 -16.97
C ALA A 98 -0.24 9.55 -17.28
N GLU A 99 0.64 8.59 -17.08
CA GLU A 99 0.32 7.17 -17.08
C GLU A 99 -0.45 6.81 -15.80
N ARG A 100 -1.51 6.04 -15.96
CA ARG A 100 -2.40 5.66 -14.86
C ARG A 100 -2.07 4.26 -14.37
N THR A 101 -1.77 4.15 -13.10
CA THR A 101 -1.56 2.87 -12.42
C THR A 101 -2.68 2.65 -11.42
N VAL A 102 -3.40 1.53 -11.56
CA VAL A 102 -4.48 1.15 -10.64
C VAL A 102 -3.96 0.10 -9.67
N ILE A 103 -4.15 0.35 -8.38
CA ILE A 103 -3.84 -0.59 -7.31
C ILE A 103 -5.08 -0.93 -6.48
N HIS A 104 -5.07 -2.11 -5.86
CA HIS A 104 -6.11 -2.61 -4.99
C HIS A 104 -5.54 -2.89 -3.60
N PRO A 105 -6.18 -2.42 -2.52
CA PRO A 105 -5.67 -2.68 -1.18
C PRO A 105 -5.92 -4.12 -0.73
N LEU A 106 -5.08 -4.61 0.17
CA LEU A 106 -5.39 -5.77 1.00
C LEU A 106 -6.31 -5.36 2.14
N GLN A 107 -7.28 -6.19 2.47
CA GLN A 107 -8.00 -6.13 3.73
C GLN A 107 -7.38 -7.10 4.72
N MET A 108 -7.16 -6.61 5.93
CA MET A 108 -6.82 -7.38 7.12
C MET A 108 -8.04 -7.45 8.02
N ASP A 109 -8.55 -8.63 8.31
CA ASP A 109 -9.47 -8.87 9.42
C ASP A 109 -8.71 -9.59 10.52
N ALA A 110 -8.53 -8.94 11.67
CA ALA A 110 -7.75 -9.43 12.80
C ALA A 110 -8.65 -9.71 14.01
N TRP A 111 -8.66 -10.94 14.48
CA TRP A 111 -9.40 -11.38 15.66
C TRP A 111 -8.47 -11.47 16.87
N SER A 112 -8.88 -10.86 17.97
CA SER A 112 -8.25 -11.06 19.26
C SER A 112 -8.62 -12.43 19.84
N GLU A 113 -7.95 -12.82 20.93
CA GLU A 113 -8.28 -14.03 21.70
C GLU A 113 -9.71 -14.00 22.28
N THR A 114 -10.27 -12.81 22.51
CA THR A 114 -11.66 -12.63 23.01
C THR A 114 -12.70 -12.69 21.89
N GLY A 115 -12.28 -12.84 20.64
CA GLY A 115 -13.16 -12.88 19.45
C GLY A 115 -13.54 -11.51 18.89
N ALA A 116 -13.07 -10.41 19.48
CA ALA A 116 -13.26 -9.09 18.89
C ALA A 116 -12.47 -8.99 17.57
N VAL A 117 -13.10 -8.41 16.53
CA VAL A 117 -12.50 -8.23 15.22
C VAL A 117 -12.19 -6.75 14.97
N GLN A 118 -11.03 -6.49 14.41
CA GLN A 118 -10.63 -5.18 13.88
C GLN A 118 -10.21 -5.34 12.43
N THR A 119 -10.64 -4.39 11.59
CA THR A 119 -10.37 -4.41 10.15
C THR A 119 -9.49 -3.25 9.78
N GLY A 120 -8.44 -3.52 9.00
CA GLY A 120 -7.54 -2.54 8.41
C GLY A 120 -7.39 -2.75 6.90
N LEU A 121 -6.92 -1.73 6.20
CA LEU A 121 -6.57 -1.81 4.77
C LEU A 121 -5.09 -1.50 4.60
N ALA A 122 -4.42 -2.21 3.71
CA ALA A 122 -3.02 -2.02 3.39
C ALA A 122 -2.83 -1.88 1.88
N LEU A 123 -2.04 -0.91 1.47
CA LEU A 123 -1.63 -0.71 0.07
C LEU A 123 -0.34 -1.48 -0.21
N ASN A 124 0.56 -1.55 0.77
CA ASN A 124 1.80 -2.31 0.67
C ASN A 124 1.62 -3.76 1.14
N GLU A 125 1.46 -3.97 2.45
CA GLU A 125 1.39 -5.32 3.01
C GLU A 125 0.61 -5.40 4.31
N VAL A 126 0.14 -6.60 4.60
CA VAL A 126 -0.28 -7.01 5.93
C VAL A 126 0.81 -7.89 6.53
N SER A 127 1.39 -7.48 7.65
CA SER A 127 2.46 -8.20 8.33
C SER A 127 2.05 -8.67 9.72
N LEU A 128 2.48 -9.87 10.10
CA LEU A 128 2.39 -10.40 11.45
C LEU A 128 3.78 -10.46 12.06
N LEU A 129 3.94 -9.95 13.30
CA LEU A 129 5.22 -9.94 14.00
C LEU A 129 5.05 -10.40 15.45
N ARG A 130 6.03 -11.17 15.94
CA ARG A 130 6.11 -11.54 17.36
C ARG A 130 6.25 -10.29 18.24
N GLN A 131 5.56 -10.25 19.37
CA GLN A 131 5.60 -9.13 20.31
C GLN A 131 6.65 -9.30 21.41
N THR A 132 7.23 -10.48 21.54
CA THR A 132 8.21 -10.81 22.58
C THR A 132 9.44 -11.48 21.97
N ARG A 133 10.42 -11.84 22.83
CA ARG A 133 11.59 -12.62 22.39
C ARG A 133 11.26 -14.05 21.95
N GLN A 134 10.06 -14.56 22.25
CA GLN A 134 9.60 -15.87 21.77
C GLN A 134 9.24 -15.76 20.30
N SER A 135 9.68 -16.75 19.49
CA SER A 135 9.29 -16.83 18.08
C SER A 135 7.78 -16.93 17.91
N ALA A 136 7.22 -16.33 16.88
CA ALA A 136 5.85 -16.62 16.48
C ALA A 136 5.72 -18.08 16.02
N LYS A 137 4.56 -18.66 16.26
CA LYS A 137 4.12 -19.94 15.67
C LYS A 137 2.82 -19.70 14.94
N LEU A 138 2.83 -19.89 13.64
CA LEU A 138 1.70 -19.60 12.77
C LEU A 138 1.30 -20.84 12.00
N ARG A 139 -0.01 -21.14 11.95
CA ARG A 139 -0.60 -22.03 10.95
C ARG A 139 -1.08 -21.17 9.79
N ILE A 140 -0.82 -21.61 8.56
CA ILE A 140 -1.22 -20.86 7.36
C ILE A 140 -2.19 -21.71 6.53
N SER A 141 -3.35 -21.12 6.26
CA SER A 141 -4.34 -21.67 5.35
C SER A 141 -4.51 -20.75 4.13
N ILE A 142 -4.72 -21.33 2.96
CA ILE A 142 -5.02 -20.61 1.73
C ILE A 142 -6.30 -21.21 1.14
N ASP A 143 -7.30 -20.36 0.91
CA ASP A 143 -8.62 -20.73 0.40
C ASP A 143 -9.27 -21.86 1.23
N GLY A 144 -9.16 -21.73 2.56
CA GLY A 144 -9.73 -22.69 3.51
C GLY A 144 -8.95 -24.00 3.70
N LYS A 145 -7.84 -24.19 2.96
CA LYS A 145 -7.00 -25.39 3.08
C LYS A 145 -5.72 -25.07 3.84
N VAL A 146 -5.41 -25.80 4.89
CA VAL A 146 -4.12 -25.70 5.60
C VAL A 146 -3.00 -26.08 4.64
N ARG A 147 -2.08 -25.16 4.43
CA ARG A 147 -0.89 -25.33 3.57
C ARG A 147 0.38 -25.50 4.38
N LEU A 148 0.41 -24.91 5.58
CA LEU A 148 1.53 -25.05 6.50
C LEU A 148 0.98 -25.16 7.93
N GLU A 149 1.16 -26.31 8.54
CA GLU A 149 0.63 -26.60 9.89
C GLU A 149 1.35 -25.79 10.97
N GLU A 150 2.65 -25.56 10.82
CA GLU A 150 3.43 -24.77 11.76
C GLU A 150 4.58 -24.05 11.04
N LEU A 151 4.58 -22.72 11.12
CA LEU A 151 5.69 -21.86 10.78
C LEU A 151 6.25 -21.25 12.07
N ILE A 152 7.51 -21.51 12.38
CA ILE A 152 8.25 -20.89 13.47
C ILE A 152 9.15 -19.81 12.89
N CYS A 153 8.90 -18.53 13.25
CA CYS A 153 9.52 -17.37 12.61
C CYS A 153 9.50 -16.15 13.54
N ASP A 154 10.04 -15.03 13.07
CA ASP A 154 9.79 -13.73 13.67
C ASP A 154 8.45 -13.14 13.24
N GLY A 155 7.99 -13.51 12.04
CA GLY A 155 6.73 -13.06 11.46
C GLY A 155 6.49 -13.62 10.06
N CYS A 156 5.41 -13.15 9.44
CA CYS A 156 5.06 -13.47 8.07
C CYS A 156 4.22 -12.32 7.50
N LEU A 157 4.32 -12.05 6.21
CA LEU A 157 3.56 -10.99 5.57
C LEU A 157 2.90 -11.46 4.27
N VAL A 158 1.85 -10.73 3.88
CA VAL A 158 1.24 -10.80 2.55
C VAL A 158 1.39 -9.42 1.92
N ALA A 159 2.07 -9.33 0.80
CA ALA A 159 2.30 -8.08 0.08
C ALA A 159 1.57 -8.04 -1.25
N THR A 160 1.13 -6.84 -1.61
CA THR A 160 0.66 -6.49 -2.95
C THR A 160 1.85 -6.37 -3.92
N PRO A 161 1.63 -6.31 -5.23
CA PRO A 161 2.68 -5.91 -6.17
C PRO A 161 3.31 -4.56 -5.83
N ALA A 162 2.50 -3.55 -5.46
CA ALA A 162 2.98 -2.22 -5.06
C ALA A 162 3.87 -2.28 -3.80
N GLY A 163 3.50 -3.11 -2.81
CA GLY A 163 4.27 -3.32 -1.59
C GLY A 163 5.45 -4.27 -1.74
N SER A 164 5.64 -4.88 -2.92
CA SER A 164 6.72 -5.86 -3.11
C SER A 164 8.11 -5.27 -2.94
N THR A 165 8.28 -3.97 -3.19
CA THR A 165 9.51 -3.20 -2.99
C THR A 165 9.65 -2.56 -1.59
N ALA A 166 8.64 -2.72 -0.71
CA ALA A 166 8.62 -2.19 0.65
C ALA A 166 9.16 -3.23 1.67
N TYR A 167 8.41 -3.53 2.73
CA TYR A 167 8.85 -4.48 3.75
C TYR A 167 9.07 -5.89 3.20
N ASN A 168 8.31 -6.27 2.17
CA ASN A 168 8.48 -7.55 1.49
C ASN A 168 9.91 -7.72 0.95
N LEU A 169 10.49 -6.69 0.33
CA LEU A 169 11.88 -6.72 -0.16
C LEU A 169 12.88 -6.89 1.00
N SER A 170 12.68 -6.14 2.10
CA SER A 170 13.51 -6.26 3.30
C SER A 170 13.43 -7.64 3.95
N ALA A 171 12.30 -8.33 3.80
CA ALA A 171 12.11 -9.71 4.23
C ALA A 171 12.62 -10.74 3.20
N HIS A 172 13.34 -10.30 2.17
CA HIS A 172 13.84 -11.12 1.05
C HIS A 172 12.72 -11.79 0.22
N GLY A 173 11.55 -11.17 0.16
CA GLY A 173 10.48 -11.54 -0.76
C GLY A 173 10.79 -11.11 -2.19
N PRO A 174 10.10 -11.68 -3.18
CA PRO A 174 10.28 -11.32 -4.59
C PRO A 174 9.73 -9.93 -4.88
N ILE A 175 10.36 -9.22 -5.79
CA ILE A 175 9.79 -8.03 -6.43
C ILE A 175 8.76 -8.51 -7.47
N ILE A 176 7.59 -7.89 -7.47
CA ILE A 176 6.46 -8.28 -8.31
C ILE A 176 6.09 -7.10 -9.20
N PRO A 177 6.00 -7.28 -10.54
CA PRO A 177 5.45 -6.28 -11.44
C PRO A 177 4.02 -5.92 -11.08
N LEU A 178 3.61 -4.65 -11.27
CA LEU A 178 2.28 -4.17 -10.85
C LEU A 178 1.12 -4.82 -11.59
N ASP A 179 1.31 -5.14 -12.85
CA ASP A 179 0.32 -5.80 -13.70
C ASP A 179 0.16 -7.30 -13.38
N ALA A 180 1.07 -7.85 -12.56
CA ALA A 180 1.00 -9.24 -12.14
C ALA A 180 -0.17 -9.45 -11.15
N CYS A 181 -1.13 -10.28 -11.54
CA CYS A 181 -2.28 -10.61 -10.70
C CYS A 181 -1.92 -11.62 -9.59
N ILE A 182 -0.89 -11.31 -8.80
CA ILE A 182 -0.36 -12.18 -7.74
C ILE A 182 -0.05 -11.39 -6.46
N LEU A 183 0.01 -12.11 -5.34
CA LEU A 183 0.44 -11.61 -4.02
C LEU A 183 1.68 -12.39 -3.58
N ALA A 184 2.57 -11.74 -2.82
CA ALA A 184 3.67 -12.42 -2.15
C ALA A 184 3.26 -12.81 -0.73
N LEU A 185 3.46 -14.07 -0.37
CA LEU A 185 3.41 -14.56 1.02
C LEU A 185 4.86 -14.82 1.47
N THR A 186 5.40 -13.96 2.33
CA THR A 186 6.82 -13.95 2.66
C THR A 186 7.05 -14.14 4.16
N PRO A 187 7.83 -15.15 4.60
CA PRO A 187 8.20 -15.30 6.00
C PRO A 187 9.30 -14.31 6.41
N ILE A 188 9.24 -13.87 7.66
CA ILE A 188 10.26 -13.03 8.26
C ILE A 188 11.11 -13.89 9.19
N SER A 189 12.39 -14.07 8.88
CA SER A 189 13.34 -14.87 9.66
C SER A 189 12.81 -16.26 10.01
N ALA A 190 12.38 -17.05 9.00
CA ALA A 190 11.85 -18.39 9.21
C ALA A 190 12.89 -19.32 9.86
N PHE A 191 12.56 -19.90 11.02
CA PHE A 191 13.38 -20.90 11.71
C PHE A 191 12.99 -22.34 11.31
N ARG A 192 11.71 -22.62 11.18
CA ARG A 192 11.15 -23.90 10.68
C ARG A 192 9.86 -23.65 9.90
N PRO A 193 9.69 -24.25 8.71
CA PRO A 193 10.70 -24.98 7.93
C PRO A 193 11.82 -24.08 7.40
N ARG A 194 13.09 -24.43 7.58
CA ARG A 194 14.25 -23.57 7.23
C ARG A 194 14.38 -23.25 5.73
N ARG A 195 13.85 -24.10 4.86
CA ARG A 195 13.95 -23.93 3.40
C ARG A 195 12.73 -23.26 2.78
N TRP A 196 11.70 -23.03 3.57
CA TRP A 196 10.51 -22.35 3.04
C TRP A 196 10.79 -20.85 2.87
N ARG A 197 10.66 -20.38 1.64
CA ARG A 197 10.94 -19.00 1.25
C ARG A 197 9.67 -18.17 1.03
N GLY A 198 8.51 -18.75 1.30
CA GLY A 198 7.23 -18.13 0.98
C GLY A 198 6.56 -18.74 -0.25
N ALA A 199 5.56 -18.06 -0.75
CA ALA A 199 4.82 -18.48 -1.93
C ALA A 199 4.30 -17.28 -2.71
N LEU A 200 4.15 -17.43 -4.02
CA LEU A 200 3.35 -16.52 -4.84
C LEU A 200 1.93 -17.08 -4.93
N LEU A 201 0.95 -16.23 -4.70
CA LEU A 201 -0.46 -16.57 -4.64
C LEU A 201 -1.21 -15.80 -5.73
N SER A 202 -2.31 -16.35 -6.21
CA SER A 202 -3.25 -15.56 -7.01
C SER A 202 -3.76 -14.36 -6.20
N HIS A 203 -3.95 -13.21 -6.83
CA HIS A 203 -4.52 -12.02 -6.19
C HIS A 203 -5.91 -12.30 -5.55
N GLY A 204 -6.66 -13.29 -6.05
CA GLY A 204 -7.93 -13.72 -5.47
C GLY A 204 -7.81 -14.63 -4.25
N ALA A 205 -6.61 -15.03 -3.84
CA ALA A 205 -6.40 -15.92 -2.71
C ALA A 205 -6.79 -15.26 -1.38
N ARG A 206 -7.38 -16.05 -0.51
CA ARG A 206 -7.65 -15.67 0.89
C ARG A 206 -6.67 -16.38 1.79
N VAL A 207 -5.79 -15.62 2.43
CA VAL A 207 -4.78 -16.13 3.36
C VAL A 207 -5.30 -16.02 4.79
N ARG A 208 -5.22 -17.10 5.56
CA ARG A 208 -5.52 -17.12 6.99
C ARG A 208 -4.28 -17.50 7.78
N PHE A 209 -3.97 -16.70 8.77
CA PHE A 209 -2.99 -17.00 9.81
C PHE A 209 -3.72 -17.31 11.12
N GLU A 210 -3.38 -18.42 11.74
CA GLU A 210 -3.79 -18.76 13.10
C GLU A 210 -2.54 -18.74 13.98
N VAL A 211 -2.59 -17.98 15.07
CA VAL A 211 -1.49 -17.91 16.03
C VAL A 211 -1.58 -19.11 16.98
N LEU A 212 -0.55 -19.94 16.94
CA LEU A 212 -0.45 -21.10 17.84
C LEU A 212 0.22 -20.68 19.16
N GLU A 213 -0.33 -21.12 20.27
CA GLU A 213 0.15 -20.77 21.64
C GLU A 213 0.12 -19.25 21.90
N PRO A 214 -0.98 -18.49 21.64
CA PRO A 214 -0.98 -17.02 21.66
C PRO A 214 -0.58 -16.43 23.02
N ASP A 215 -0.97 -17.03 24.14
CA ASP A 215 -0.59 -16.58 25.48
C ASP A 215 0.93 -16.56 25.69
N LYS A 216 1.61 -17.58 25.18
CA LYS A 216 3.07 -17.72 25.28
C LYS A 216 3.81 -16.95 24.20
N ARG A 217 3.21 -16.80 23.04
CA ARG A 217 3.79 -16.29 21.79
C ARG A 217 2.90 -15.23 21.16
N PRO A 218 2.64 -14.12 21.86
CA PRO A 218 1.76 -13.08 21.36
C PRO A 218 2.33 -12.48 20.06
N VAL A 219 1.41 -12.23 19.12
CA VAL A 219 1.68 -11.69 17.79
C VAL A 219 0.86 -10.43 17.58
N SER A 220 1.43 -9.41 16.95
CA SER A 220 0.69 -8.29 16.38
C SER A 220 0.52 -8.48 14.87
N ALA A 221 -0.55 -7.90 14.33
CA ALA A 221 -0.79 -7.80 12.91
C ALA A 221 -0.90 -6.32 12.52
N THR A 222 -0.29 -5.95 11.40
CA THR A 222 -0.24 -4.56 10.95
C THR A 222 -0.64 -4.50 9.47
N ALA A 223 -1.58 -3.62 9.15
CA ALA A 223 -1.95 -3.25 7.78
C ALA A 223 -1.39 -1.84 7.52
N ASP A 224 -0.29 -1.72 6.76
CA ASP A 224 0.52 -0.51 6.61
C ASP A 224 0.80 0.14 7.99
N GLY A 225 0.10 1.21 8.36
CA GLY A 225 0.26 1.90 9.64
C GLY A 225 -0.72 1.47 10.75
N PHE A 226 -1.67 0.58 10.48
CA PHE A 226 -2.71 0.17 11.44
C PHE A 226 -2.36 -1.14 12.13
N GLU A 227 -1.95 -1.08 13.42
CA GLU A 227 -1.55 -2.24 14.24
C GLU A 227 -2.70 -2.75 15.12
N VAL A 228 -2.87 -4.08 15.12
CA VAL A 228 -3.71 -4.82 16.09
C VAL A 228 -2.83 -5.77 16.88
N ARG A 229 -2.82 -5.63 18.21
CA ARG A 229 -1.97 -6.43 19.10
C ARG A 229 -2.70 -7.66 19.63
N ARG A 230 -1.93 -8.71 20.00
CA ARG A 230 -2.43 -9.96 20.59
C ARG A 230 -3.53 -10.61 19.74
N VAL A 231 -3.22 -10.77 18.44
CA VAL A 231 -4.14 -11.44 17.52
C VAL A 231 -4.10 -12.95 17.70
N ALA A 232 -5.26 -13.59 17.60
CA ALA A 232 -5.40 -15.06 17.57
C ALA A 232 -5.52 -15.57 16.14
N ARG A 233 -6.16 -14.79 15.26
CA ARG A 233 -6.36 -15.10 13.83
C ARG A 233 -6.33 -13.83 13.01
N VAL A 234 -5.78 -13.94 11.80
CA VAL A 234 -5.80 -12.86 10.80
C VAL A 234 -6.19 -13.45 9.44
N ASP A 235 -7.19 -12.89 8.81
CA ASP A 235 -7.53 -13.17 7.42
C ASP A 235 -7.08 -12.00 6.55
N VAL A 236 -6.43 -12.29 5.42
CA VAL A 236 -5.93 -11.29 4.47
C VAL A 236 -6.41 -11.63 3.07
N PHE A 237 -6.94 -10.64 2.35
CA PHE A 237 -7.40 -10.79 0.97
C PHE A 237 -7.45 -9.44 0.25
N GLU A 238 -7.33 -9.43 -1.06
CA GLU A 238 -7.39 -8.22 -1.88
C GLU A 238 -8.84 -7.72 -2.03
N ARG A 239 -9.05 -6.41 -1.92
CA ARG A 239 -10.33 -5.70 -2.09
C ARG A 239 -10.41 -5.11 -3.50
N ARG A 240 -10.80 -5.91 -4.46
CA ARG A 240 -10.92 -5.49 -5.86
C ARG A 240 -12.09 -4.56 -6.15
N ASP A 241 -13.02 -4.44 -5.22
CA ASP A 241 -14.08 -3.45 -5.24
C ASP A 241 -13.60 -2.04 -4.84
N LEU A 242 -12.39 -1.92 -4.28
CA LEU A 242 -11.72 -0.66 -4.00
C LEU A 242 -10.59 -0.47 -5.01
N GLN A 243 -10.56 0.71 -5.64
CA GLN A 243 -9.55 1.07 -6.64
C GLN A 243 -8.93 2.41 -6.27
N LEU A 244 -7.61 2.45 -6.35
CA LEU A 244 -6.84 3.68 -6.19
C LEU A 244 -6.03 3.91 -7.45
N THR A 245 -6.08 5.12 -7.97
CA THR A 245 -5.34 5.50 -9.18
C THR A 245 -4.18 6.40 -8.80
N MET A 246 -2.97 5.98 -9.12
CA MET A 246 -1.76 6.80 -9.09
C MET A 246 -1.45 7.30 -10.49
N LEU A 247 -0.97 8.53 -10.57
CA LEU A 247 -0.57 9.18 -11.81
C LEU A 247 0.95 9.34 -11.84
N PHE A 248 1.60 8.83 -12.87
CA PHE A 248 3.03 8.94 -13.08
C PHE A 248 3.34 9.73 -14.36
N ASP A 249 4.45 10.47 -14.36
CA ASP A 249 4.94 11.14 -15.55
C ASP A 249 5.13 10.14 -16.70
N ALA A 250 4.78 10.55 -17.91
CA ALA A 250 4.95 9.74 -19.11
C ALA A 250 6.40 9.25 -19.26
N GLY A 251 6.58 7.95 -19.51
CA GLY A 251 7.88 7.29 -19.61
C GLY A 251 8.62 7.10 -18.30
N ARG A 252 7.97 7.33 -17.15
CA ARG A 252 8.50 7.09 -15.81
C ARG A 252 7.49 6.31 -14.96
N SER A 253 6.86 5.32 -15.58
CA SER A 253 5.86 4.50 -14.92
C SER A 253 6.43 3.82 -13.67
N PHE A 254 5.54 3.41 -12.80
CA PHE A 254 5.94 2.62 -11.62
C PHE A 254 6.67 1.33 -12.04
N ASP A 255 6.26 0.71 -13.15
CA ASP A 255 6.87 -0.52 -13.66
C ASP A 255 8.33 -0.33 -14.04
N GLU A 256 8.68 0.80 -14.68
CA GLU A 256 10.08 1.14 -14.96
C GLU A 256 10.92 1.30 -13.68
N ARG A 257 10.33 1.85 -12.62
CA ARG A 257 11.02 2.00 -11.32
C ARG A 257 11.22 0.66 -10.63
N VAL A 258 10.19 -0.18 -10.65
CA VAL A 258 10.27 -1.56 -10.13
C VAL A 258 11.32 -2.36 -10.90
N LEU A 259 11.37 -2.18 -12.24
CA LEU A 259 12.37 -2.83 -13.08
C LEU A 259 13.78 -2.33 -12.73
N ALA A 260 13.97 -1.02 -12.62
CA ALA A 260 15.25 -0.42 -12.26
C ALA A 260 15.77 -0.95 -10.91
N GLU A 261 14.89 -1.10 -9.91
CA GLU A 261 15.26 -1.64 -8.58
C GLU A 261 15.74 -3.09 -8.66
N GLN A 262 15.17 -3.91 -9.53
CA GLN A 262 15.60 -5.30 -9.71
C GLN A 262 17.05 -5.43 -10.23
N PHE A 263 17.57 -4.38 -10.87
CA PHE A 263 18.92 -4.33 -11.42
C PHE A 263 19.86 -3.39 -10.63
N ALA A 264 19.36 -2.71 -9.59
CA ALA A 264 20.16 -1.95 -8.65
C ALA A 264 20.91 -2.94 -7.74
N GLY A 265 22.21 -3.18 -8.00
CA GLY A 265 23.08 -4.07 -7.26
C GLY A 265 23.74 -3.40 -6.04
#